data_c646e97807794361eb48a1ab5eb49900
#
_entry.id   c646e97807794361eb48a1ab5eb49900
#
_cell.length_a   1.000
_cell.length_b   1.000
_cell.length_c   1.000
_cell.angle_alpha   90.00
_cell.angle_beta   90.00
_cell.angle_gamma   90.00
#
_symmetry.space_group_name_H-M   'P 1'
#
loop_
_entity.id
_entity.type
_entity.pdbx_description
1 polymer ?
#
loop_
_entity_poly.entity_id
_entity_poly.type
_entity_poly.pdbx_seq_one_letter_code
_entity_poly.pdbx_strand_id
1 'polypeptide(L)'
;MPGRGLVWAALCALAVAGCGGDDSGLPTATVMAPVVQPAACGTLRVRVTGRLRAPAATELSGLALSRRQPRLLWTHNDSGSAARILAVTPDGTLLADVSVTGAENEDWEDIAIAGGTLYIADIGDNRARRPSIAVYRVAEPRVPATATAPVTRLSLRYPGEPRDAEALLVDPAGGGLVIVTKSFSGNAGIYLASRGAATLRRAGTIALGTGEAVTAASLSADGRTIALRSYDRAYVWRRARGESIPAALKRRPCSARANLLREGQGEAIALTHDGRAFYTVPEGRAPVIRRYQSVAQ
;
A
#
# COMPACT_ATOMS: atom_id res chain seq x y z
N MET A 1 -6.35 -6.01 75.95
CA MET A 1 -6.15 -7.13 76.92
C MET A 1 -6.29 -8.42 76.11
N PRO A 2 -5.58 -9.47 76.43
CA PRO A 2 -4.15 -9.75 76.31
C PRO A 2 -3.95 -10.82 75.19
N GLY A 3 -2.85 -11.20 74.71
CA GLY A 3 -1.51 -11.32 75.14
C GLY A 3 -0.77 -12.44 74.43
N ARG A 4 0.46 -12.19 74.17
CA ARG A 4 1.61 -13.14 74.24
C ARG A 4 1.62 -14.48 73.50
N GLY A 5 2.67 -14.70 72.69
CA GLY A 5 3.67 -15.70 72.96
C GLY A 5 4.70 -15.82 71.86
N LEU A 6 5.91 -15.35 72.13
CA LEU A 6 7.14 -15.75 71.46
C LEU A 6 7.49 -17.22 71.77
N VAL A 7 7.98 -17.96 70.81
CA VAL A 7 8.94 -19.06 71.07
C VAL A 7 10.01 -19.05 69.96
N TRP A 8 11.22 -18.89 70.41
CA TRP A 8 12.46 -19.11 69.71
C TRP A 8 12.80 -20.62 69.73
N ALA A 9 13.27 -21.14 68.60
CA ALA A 9 14.16 -22.31 68.68
C ALA A 9 15.20 -22.20 67.55
N ALA A 10 16.42 -22.15 67.99
CA ALA A 10 17.65 -22.19 67.20
C ALA A 10 18.18 -23.62 67.07
N LEU A 11 19.19 -23.77 66.22
CA LEU A 11 20.15 -24.89 66.02
C LEU A 11 19.69 -25.91 64.94
N CYS A 12 20.54 -26.36 64.03
CA CYS A 12 21.98 -26.62 63.97
C CYS A 12 22.49 -26.61 62.54
N ALA A 13 23.70 -26.15 62.37
CA ALA A 13 24.48 -26.32 61.16
C ALA A 13 24.97 -27.75 61.03
N LEU A 14 24.95 -28.30 59.83
CA LEU A 14 25.78 -29.43 59.42
C LEU A 14 26.35 -29.11 58.00
N ALA A 15 27.62 -28.82 58.00
CA ALA A 15 28.43 -28.75 56.80
C ALA A 15 28.67 -30.15 56.26
N VAL A 16 28.32 -30.39 55.01
CA VAL A 16 28.82 -31.52 54.22
C VAL A 16 29.54 -30.96 53.00
N ALA A 17 30.85 -31.08 53.01
CA ALA A 17 31.70 -30.90 51.83
C ALA A 17 31.46 -32.07 50.89
N GLY A 18 31.06 -31.80 49.66
CA GLY A 18 30.86 -32.76 48.58
C GLY A 18 31.42 -32.22 47.29
N CYS A 19 32.35 -32.93 46.74
CA CYS A 19 33.21 -32.68 45.59
C CYS A 19 32.51 -32.25 44.32
N GLY A 20 33.28 -31.54 43.53
CA GLY A 20 33.21 -31.14 42.15
C GLY A 20 32.29 -31.91 41.21
N GLY A 21 31.52 -31.15 40.47
CA GLY A 21 30.91 -31.53 39.19
C GLY A 21 31.09 -30.36 38.24
N ASP A 22 31.97 -30.53 37.27
CA ASP A 22 32.11 -29.60 36.15
C ASP A 22 30.77 -29.52 35.38
N ASP A 23 30.00 -28.49 35.68
CA ASP A 23 28.84 -28.15 34.86
C ASP A 23 29.33 -27.32 33.66
N SER A 24 29.81 -28.02 32.63
CA SER A 24 30.02 -27.44 31.31
C SER A 24 28.64 -27.04 30.73
N GLY A 25 28.13 -25.92 31.20
CA GLY A 25 26.94 -25.27 30.63
C GLY A 25 27.22 -24.93 29.18
N LEU A 26 26.70 -25.75 28.27
CA LEU A 26 26.62 -25.41 26.88
C LEU A 26 25.91 -24.06 26.75
N PRO A 27 26.44 -23.09 25.99
CA PRO A 27 25.78 -21.84 25.79
C PRO A 27 24.43 -22.13 25.10
N THR A 28 23.36 -21.79 25.79
CA THR A 28 22.01 -21.81 25.22
C THR A 28 22.05 -20.90 24.00
N ALA A 29 22.05 -21.50 22.82
CA ALA A 29 21.99 -20.77 21.59
C ALA A 29 20.68 -19.97 21.63
N THR A 30 20.79 -18.66 21.85
CA THR A 30 19.67 -17.74 21.69
C THR A 30 19.27 -17.86 20.23
N VAL A 31 18.19 -18.60 19.95
CA VAL A 31 17.56 -18.65 18.64
C VAL A 31 17.08 -17.25 18.37
N MET A 32 17.89 -16.47 17.67
CA MET A 32 17.46 -15.17 17.17
C MET A 32 16.23 -15.42 16.31
N ALA A 33 15.10 -14.84 16.73
CA ALA A 33 13.90 -14.86 15.92
C ALA A 33 14.29 -14.40 14.49
N PRO A 34 13.84 -15.10 13.44
CA PRO A 34 14.22 -14.77 12.08
C PRO A 34 13.90 -13.30 11.86
N VAL A 35 14.91 -12.51 11.50
CA VAL A 35 14.74 -11.13 11.08
C VAL A 35 13.82 -11.21 9.86
N VAL A 36 12.55 -10.91 10.06
CA VAL A 36 11.58 -10.86 8.97
C VAL A 36 12.07 -9.75 8.02
N GLN A 37 12.75 -10.16 6.96
CA GLN A 37 13.22 -9.26 5.92
C GLN A 37 12.02 -8.44 5.44
N PRO A 38 12.17 -7.13 5.27
CA PRO A 38 11.09 -6.31 4.78
C PRO A 38 10.66 -6.81 3.42
N ALA A 39 9.38 -7.02 3.29
CA ALA A 39 8.72 -7.37 2.08
C ALA A 39 9.15 -6.45 0.92
N ALA A 40 9.36 -7.03 -0.23
CA ALA A 40 9.69 -6.37 -1.50
C ALA A 40 10.94 -5.46 -1.48
N CYS A 41 11.79 -5.52 -0.45
CA CYS A 41 13.11 -4.88 -0.43
C CYS A 41 14.20 -5.89 -0.82
N GLY A 42 15.16 -5.48 -1.64
CA GLY A 42 16.26 -6.33 -2.10
C GLY A 42 16.07 -6.86 -3.52
N THR A 43 16.60 -8.04 -3.81
CA THR A 43 16.48 -8.65 -5.15
C THR A 43 15.06 -9.14 -5.37
N LEU A 44 14.43 -8.72 -6.45
CA LEU A 44 13.11 -9.17 -6.86
C LEU A 44 13.19 -10.14 -8.03
N ARG A 45 12.45 -11.22 -7.91
CA ARG A 45 12.14 -12.08 -9.05
C ARG A 45 10.87 -11.57 -9.72
N VAL A 46 10.95 -11.29 -11.01
CA VAL A 46 9.79 -10.93 -11.83
C VAL A 46 9.23 -12.15 -12.51
N ARG A 47 7.91 -12.24 -12.55
CA ARG A 47 7.17 -13.26 -13.28
C ARG A 47 6.01 -12.60 -14.02
N VAL A 48 5.85 -12.91 -15.29
CA VAL A 48 4.61 -12.64 -16.04
C VAL A 48 3.55 -13.60 -15.50
N THR A 49 2.44 -13.06 -15.03
CA THR A 49 1.33 -13.87 -14.52
C THR A 49 0.24 -14.03 -15.56
N GLY A 50 0.08 -13.05 -16.45
CA GLY A 50 -0.90 -13.09 -17.50
C GLY A 50 -0.86 -11.87 -18.39
N ARG A 51 -1.85 -11.81 -19.27
CA ARG A 51 -2.10 -10.68 -20.17
C ARG A 51 -3.58 -10.33 -20.07
N LEU A 52 -3.89 -9.06 -19.79
CA LEU A 52 -5.27 -8.64 -19.60
C LEU A 52 -6.10 -8.83 -20.86
N ARG A 53 -7.23 -9.47 -20.71
CA ARG A 53 -8.21 -9.76 -21.78
C ARG A 53 -9.47 -8.93 -21.57
N ALA A 54 -9.32 -7.60 -21.61
CA ALA A 54 -10.41 -6.65 -21.49
C ALA A 54 -10.23 -5.58 -22.58
N PRO A 55 -10.97 -5.65 -23.68
CA PRO A 55 -10.81 -4.73 -24.81
C PRO A 55 -11.02 -3.25 -24.44
N ALA A 56 -11.84 -2.99 -23.42
CA ALA A 56 -12.10 -1.64 -22.91
C ALA A 56 -10.98 -1.08 -22.03
N ALA A 57 -10.01 -1.89 -21.62
CA ALA A 57 -8.90 -1.52 -20.76
C ALA A 57 -7.70 -1.06 -21.60
N THR A 58 -7.66 0.22 -21.97
CA THR A 58 -6.63 0.78 -22.86
C THR A 58 -5.69 1.73 -22.16
N GLU A 59 -6.15 2.40 -21.12
CA GLU A 59 -5.41 3.41 -20.37
C GLU A 59 -5.56 3.11 -18.88
N LEU A 60 -5.00 1.95 -18.48
CA LEU A 60 -5.14 1.48 -17.11
C LEU A 60 -4.32 2.32 -16.16
N SER A 61 -4.99 2.93 -15.21
CA SER A 61 -4.41 3.60 -14.06
C SER A 61 -4.93 3.00 -12.75
N GLY A 62 -4.06 2.88 -11.76
CA GLY A 62 -4.39 2.30 -10.47
C GLY A 62 -4.63 0.78 -10.44
N LEU A 63 -4.25 0.15 -9.33
CA LEU A 63 -4.46 -1.28 -9.10
C LEU A 63 -4.62 -1.57 -7.60
N ALA A 64 -5.64 -2.34 -7.23
CA ALA A 64 -5.85 -2.77 -5.85
C ALA A 64 -6.14 -4.27 -5.76
N LEU A 65 -5.42 -4.98 -4.89
CA LEU A 65 -5.72 -6.38 -4.60
C LEU A 65 -6.90 -6.47 -3.62
N SER A 66 -7.97 -7.16 -4.03
CA SER A 66 -9.16 -7.37 -3.21
C SER A 66 -8.83 -7.90 -1.82
N ARG A 67 -9.50 -7.38 -0.80
CA ARG A 67 -9.35 -7.86 0.59
C ARG A 67 -10.30 -9.02 0.94
N ARG A 68 -11.31 -9.23 0.12
CA ARG A 68 -12.40 -10.20 0.39
C ARG A 68 -12.46 -11.33 -0.62
N GLN A 69 -11.98 -11.11 -1.84
CA GLN A 69 -12.08 -12.07 -2.93
C GLN A 69 -10.67 -12.50 -3.37
N PRO A 70 -10.26 -13.74 -3.10
CA PRO A 70 -8.91 -14.20 -3.40
C PRO A 70 -8.57 -14.04 -4.88
N ARG A 71 -7.35 -13.60 -5.16
CA ARG A 71 -6.82 -13.47 -6.52
C ARG A 71 -7.62 -12.54 -7.44
N LEU A 72 -8.29 -11.55 -6.87
CA LEU A 72 -8.99 -10.52 -7.64
C LEU A 72 -8.25 -9.20 -7.50
N LEU A 73 -8.02 -8.56 -8.63
CA LEU A 73 -7.45 -7.22 -8.75
C LEU A 73 -8.53 -6.29 -9.28
N TRP A 74 -8.65 -5.11 -8.68
CA TRP A 74 -9.46 -4.00 -9.14
C TRP A 74 -8.56 -3.01 -9.87
N THR A 75 -9.00 -2.54 -11.03
CA THR A 75 -8.35 -1.49 -11.81
C THR A 75 -9.41 -0.65 -12.54
N HIS A 76 -9.00 0.41 -13.18
CA HIS A 76 -9.87 1.29 -13.99
C HIS A 76 -9.08 1.88 -15.14
N ASN A 77 -9.75 2.52 -16.07
CA ASN A 77 -9.11 3.40 -17.03
C ASN A 77 -8.94 4.80 -16.42
N ASP A 78 -7.96 5.51 -16.93
CA ASP A 78 -7.67 6.91 -16.72
C ASP A 78 -8.79 7.82 -17.26
N SER A 79 -8.50 9.09 -17.44
CA SER A 79 -9.40 10.18 -17.85
C SER A 79 -10.21 9.90 -19.13
N GLY A 80 -11.36 10.58 -19.28
CA GLY A 80 -12.18 10.52 -20.48
C GLY A 80 -12.96 9.23 -20.69
N SER A 81 -12.84 8.26 -19.80
CA SER A 81 -13.55 6.99 -19.81
C SER A 81 -14.83 7.04 -18.96
N ALA A 82 -15.76 6.11 -19.19
CA ALA A 82 -16.91 5.96 -18.29
C ALA A 82 -16.44 5.57 -16.88
N ALA A 83 -17.18 6.02 -15.86
CA ALA A 83 -16.91 5.69 -14.46
C ALA A 83 -17.13 4.19 -14.18
N ARG A 84 -16.12 3.38 -14.43
CA ARG A 84 -16.15 1.92 -14.33
C ARG A 84 -14.89 1.38 -13.67
N ILE A 85 -15.05 0.30 -12.92
CA ILE A 85 -13.94 -0.50 -12.38
C ILE A 85 -13.97 -1.91 -12.97
N LEU A 86 -12.82 -2.46 -13.21
CA LEU A 86 -12.65 -3.80 -13.78
C LEU A 86 -12.16 -4.75 -12.70
N ALA A 87 -12.84 -5.88 -12.55
CA ALA A 87 -12.41 -6.99 -11.72
C ALA A 87 -11.65 -7.99 -12.59
N VAL A 88 -10.37 -8.16 -12.34
CA VAL A 88 -9.51 -9.04 -13.12
C VAL A 88 -8.74 -10.01 -12.23
N THR A 89 -8.39 -11.17 -12.77
CA THR A 89 -7.48 -12.09 -12.09
C THR A 89 -6.02 -11.81 -12.48
N PRO A 90 -5.03 -12.23 -11.71
CA PRO A 90 -3.62 -12.07 -12.05
C PRO A 90 -3.20 -12.74 -13.36
N ASP A 91 -3.97 -13.70 -13.88
CA ASP A 91 -3.73 -14.30 -15.19
C ASP A 91 -4.34 -13.49 -16.35
N GLY A 92 -5.03 -12.38 -16.03
CA GLY A 92 -5.58 -11.44 -17.01
C GLY A 92 -7.01 -11.75 -17.44
N THR A 93 -7.72 -12.64 -16.76
CA THR A 93 -9.13 -12.91 -17.04
C THR A 93 -9.99 -11.78 -16.46
N LEU A 94 -10.83 -11.17 -17.28
CA LEU A 94 -11.84 -10.22 -16.84
C LEU A 94 -13.01 -10.99 -16.19
N LEU A 95 -13.30 -10.70 -14.93
CA LEU A 95 -14.39 -11.32 -14.17
C LEU A 95 -15.65 -10.45 -14.18
N ALA A 96 -15.47 -9.13 -14.14
CA ALA A 96 -16.57 -8.18 -14.19
C ALA A 96 -16.08 -6.81 -14.67
N ASP A 97 -16.97 -6.10 -15.33
CA ASP A 97 -16.87 -4.70 -15.71
C ASP A 97 -18.02 -3.97 -15.03
N VAL A 98 -17.70 -3.17 -14.01
CA VAL A 98 -18.65 -2.70 -12.99
C VAL A 98 -18.80 -1.19 -13.08
N SER A 99 -20.02 -0.71 -13.36
CA SER A 99 -20.34 0.72 -13.30
C SER A 99 -20.26 1.23 -11.86
N VAL A 100 -19.64 2.39 -11.67
CA VAL A 100 -19.52 3.03 -10.36
C VAL A 100 -20.65 4.05 -10.21
N THR A 101 -21.74 3.62 -9.56
CA THR A 101 -22.99 4.38 -9.47
C THR A 101 -22.80 5.70 -8.74
N GLY A 102 -23.08 6.81 -9.42
CA GLY A 102 -22.97 8.17 -8.86
C GLY A 102 -21.56 8.75 -8.87
N ALA A 103 -20.62 8.12 -9.57
CA ALA A 103 -19.31 8.69 -9.85
C ALA A 103 -19.23 9.25 -11.28
N GLU A 104 -18.31 10.18 -11.46
CA GLU A 104 -17.84 10.69 -12.73
C GLU A 104 -16.35 10.39 -12.85
N ASN A 105 -15.84 10.10 -14.04
CA ASN A 105 -14.42 9.98 -14.31
C ASN A 105 -13.96 11.25 -15.03
N GLU A 106 -13.45 12.22 -14.27
CA GLU A 106 -12.81 13.40 -14.84
C GLU A 106 -11.33 13.10 -15.12
N ASP A 107 -10.62 12.58 -14.12
CA ASP A 107 -9.20 12.24 -14.21
C ASP A 107 -8.83 11.23 -13.10
N TRP A 108 -9.24 9.96 -13.30
CA TRP A 108 -9.03 8.89 -12.33
C TRP A 108 -7.61 8.34 -12.43
N GLU A 109 -6.87 8.41 -11.33
CA GLU A 109 -5.45 8.08 -11.32
C GLU A 109 -5.12 6.83 -10.49
N ASP A 110 -5.82 6.59 -9.39
CA ASP A 110 -5.47 5.46 -8.52
C ASP A 110 -6.70 4.85 -7.86
N ILE A 111 -6.57 3.61 -7.42
CA ILE A 111 -7.58 2.89 -6.64
C ILE A 111 -6.95 2.23 -5.42
N ALA A 112 -7.44 2.55 -4.25
CA ALA A 112 -7.00 1.97 -2.99
C ALA A 112 -8.11 1.15 -2.32
N ILE A 113 -7.73 0.23 -1.44
CA ILE A 113 -8.69 -0.58 -0.68
C ILE A 113 -8.30 -0.64 0.80
N ALA A 114 -9.24 -0.35 1.68
CA ALA A 114 -9.08 -0.47 3.12
C ALA A 114 -10.37 -0.92 3.77
N GLY A 115 -10.31 -1.90 4.69
CA GLY A 115 -11.46 -2.39 5.44
C GLY A 115 -12.64 -2.89 4.58
N GLY A 116 -12.37 -3.35 3.34
CA GLY A 116 -13.41 -3.79 2.40
C GLY A 116 -14.19 -2.64 1.75
N THR A 117 -13.60 -1.45 1.73
CA THR A 117 -14.06 -0.26 1.00
C THR A 117 -13.06 0.06 -0.11
N LEU A 118 -13.54 0.28 -1.31
CA LEU A 118 -12.77 0.84 -2.43
C LEU A 118 -12.79 2.36 -2.33
N TYR A 119 -11.66 2.94 -2.67
CA TYR A 119 -11.45 4.38 -2.80
C TYR A 119 -10.89 4.62 -4.19
N ILE A 120 -11.63 5.32 -5.02
CA ILE A 120 -11.28 5.63 -6.40
C ILE A 120 -10.87 7.10 -6.44
N ALA A 121 -9.69 7.38 -6.90
CA ALA A 121 -9.05 8.68 -6.82
C ALA A 121 -9.18 9.45 -8.14
N ASP A 122 -10.13 10.37 -8.18
CA ASP A 122 -10.31 11.35 -9.24
C ASP A 122 -9.49 12.61 -8.88
N ILE A 123 -8.17 12.51 -9.05
CA ILE A 123 -7.18 13.42 -8.49
C ILE A 123 -6.18 13.97 -9.49
N GLY A 124 -6.21 13.51 -10.75
CA GLY A 124 -5.40 14.00 -11.82
C GLY A 124 -5.76 15.45 -12.19
N ASP A 125 -4.77 16.20 -12.60
CA ASP A 125 -4.89 17.58 -13.05
C ASP A 125 -3.60 18.01 -13.75
N ASN A 126 -3.31 17.42 -14.89
CA ASN A 126 -2.11 17.66 -15.70
C ASN A 126 -1.85 19.17 -15.99
N ARG A 127 -2.88 20.01 -15.88
CA ARG A 127 -2.78 21.46 -16.09
C ARG A 127 -2.78 22.28 -14.81
N ALA A 128 -2.92 21.64 -13.65
CA ALA A 128 -3.03 22.25 -12.33
C ALA A 128 -4.10 23.38 -12.31
N ARG A 129 -5.32 23.07 -12.69
CA ARG A 129 -6.43 24.04 -12.83
C ARG A 129 -7.70 23.66 -12.07
N ARG A 130 -7.81 22.41 -11.63
CA ARG A 130 -9.02 21.92 -10.94
C ARG A 130 -9.14 22.58 -9.56
N PRO A 131 -10.24 23.28 -9.28
CA PRO A 131 -10.45 23.92 -7.97
C PRO A 131 -10.67 22.91 -6.86
N SER A 132 -11.03 21.68 -7.21
CA SER A 132 -11.17 20.55 -6.27
C SER A 132 -10.97 19.23 -7.01
N ILE A 133 -10.48 18.25 -6.29
CA ILE A 133 -10.37 16.86 -6.69
C ILE A 133 -11.41 16.03 -5.92
N ALA A 134 -11.60 14.77 -6.30
CA ALA A 134 -12.53 13.89 -5.61
C ALA A 134 -11.92 12.53 -5.27
N VAL A 135 -12.41 11.93 -4.18
CA VAL A 135 -12.20 10.52 -3.90
C VAL A 135 -13.57 9.90 -3.69
N TYR A 136 -13.91 8.90 -4.49
CA TYR A 136 -15.16 8.15 -4.37
C TYR A 136 -14.96 6.96 -3.44
N ARG A 137 -15.85 6.79 -2.47
CA ARG A 137 -15.87 5.66 -1.53
C ARG A 137 -17.06 4.77 -1.80
N VAL A 138 -16.83 3.47 -1.90
CA VAL A 138 -17.89 2.46 -2.03
C VAL A 138 -17.47 1.15 -1.38
N ALA A 139 -18.43 0.40 -0.85
CA ALA A 139 -18.16 -0.97 -0.41
C ALA A 139 -17.65 -1.81 -1.59
N GLU A 140 -16.61 -2.60 -1.36
CA GLU A 140 -16.08 -3.51 -2.39
C GLU A 140 -17.18 -4.43 -2.90
N PRO A 141 -17.54 -4.38 -4.20
CA PRO A 141 -18.58 -5.24 -4.75
C PRO A 141 -18.13 -6.70 -4.79
N ARG A 142 -19.08 -7.61 -4.64
CA ARG A 142 -18.83 -9.04 -4.88
C ARG A 142 -19.01 -9.35 -6.35
N VAL A 143 -18.07 -10.04 -6.95
CA VAL A 143 -18.19 -10.51 -8.34
C VAL A 143 -18.97 -11.84 -8.37
N PRO A 144 -19.88 -12.02 -9.33
CA PRO A 144 -20.18 -11.12 -10.45
C PRO A 144 -21.02 -9.90 -10.01
N ALA A 145 -20.70 -8.72 -10.59
CA ALA A 145 -21.44 -7.48 -10.39
C ALA A 145 -21.41 -6.67 -11.69
N THR A 146 -22.45 -5.88 -11.93
CA THR A 146 -22.54 -4.97 -13.07
C THR A 146 -22.51 -3.49 -12.67
N ALA A 147 -22.85 -3.21 -11.41
CA ALA A 147 -22.77 -1.88 -10.81
C ALA A 147 -22.45 -1.96 -9.31
N THR A 148 -21.91 -0.87 -8.78
CA THR A 148 -21.72 -0.70 -7.34
C THR A 148 -23.00 -0.18 -6.68
N ALA A 149 -23.06 -0.24 -5.33
CA ALA A 149 -23.91 0.68 -4.58
C ALA A 149 -23.51 2.14 -4.88
N PRO A 150 -24.38 3.13 -4.63
CA PRO A 150 -24.02 4.53 -4.80
C PRO A 150 -22.78 4.90 -3.98
N VAL A 151 -21.87 5.67 -4.61
CA VAL A 151 -20.66 6.12 -3.95
C VAL A 151 -20.91 7.27 -2.98
N THR A 152 -20.03 7.43 -2.00
CA THR A 152 -19.86 8.68 -1.27
C THR A 152 -18.72 9.46 -1.92
N ARG A 153 -19.00 10.62 -2.48
CA ARG A 153 -18.00 11.54 -3.04
C ARG A 153 -17.39 12.38 -1.93
N LEU A 154 -16.08 12.37 -1.81
CA LEU A 154 -15.30 13.24 -0.95
C LEU A 154 -14.66 14.32 -1.82
N SER A 155 -15.17 15.55 -1.76
CA SER A 155 -14.58 16.68 -2.49
C SER A 155 -13.48 17.31 -1.64
N LEU A 156 -12.28 17.44 -2.22
CA LEU A 156 -11.08 17.88 -1.54
C LEU A 156 -10.40 19.02 -2.29
N ARG A 157 -9.79 19.95 -1.56
CA ARG A 157 -9.05 21.09 -2.12
C ARG A 157 -7.63 21.11 -1.61
N TYR A 158 -6.70 21.48 -2.44
CA TYR A 158 -5.33 21.76 -2.01
C TYR A 158 -5.27 23.07 -1.19
N PRO A 159 -4.39 23.17 -0.19
CA PRO A 159 -4.11 24.43 0.49
C PRO A 159 -3.22 25.30 -0.41
N GLY A 160 -3.80 26.15 -1.21
CA GLY A 160 -3.13 26.95 -2.22
C GLY A 160 -3.43 26.47 -3.63
N GLU A 161 -2.44 26.49 -4.50
CA GLU A 161 -2.59 26.17 -5.91
C GLU A 161 -2.99 24.71 -6.17
N PRO A 162 -3.78 24.44 -7.20
CA PRO A 162 -4.09 23.10 -7.69
C PRO A 162 -2.82 22.29 -7.97
N ARG A 163 -2.93 20.97 -7.88
CA ARG A 163 -1.81 20.03 -8.08
C ARG A 163 -2.28 18.84 -8.86
N ASP A 164 -1.44 18.39 -9.75
CA ASP A 164 -1.54 17.08 -10.36
C ASP A 164 -1.11 15.99 -9.37
N ALA A 165 -1.88 14.94 -9.24
CA ALA A 165 -1.59 13.84 -8.32
C ALA A 165 -2.06 12.51 -8.89
N GLU A 166 -1.27 11.47 -8.64
CA GLU A 166 -1.42 10.15 -9.28
C GLU A 166 -1.42 8.99 -8.27
N ALA A 167 -1.37 9.27 -6.98
CA ALA A 167 -1.26 8.19 -6.03
C ALA A 167 -2.09 8.42 -4.78
N LEU A 168 -2.82 7.38 -4.35
CA LEU A 168 -3.68 7.37 -3.19
C LEU A 168 -3.32 6.24 -2.23
N LEU A 169 -3.09 6.57 -0.98
CA LEU A 169 -3.02 5.62 0.13
C LEU A 169 -4.14 5.90 1.14
N VAL A 170 -4.66 4.84 1.72
CA VAL A 170 -5.67 4.94 2.79
C VAL A 170 -5.10 4.32 4.06
N ASP A 171 -4.97 5.11 5.13
CA ASP A 171 -4.47 4.58 6.40
C ASP A 171 -5.51 3.64 7.04
N PRO A 172 -5.22 2.35 7.21
CA PRO A 172 -6.17 1.40 7.78
C PRO A 172 -6.52 1.69 9.24
N ALA A 173 -5.66 2.43 9.97
CA ALA A 173 -5.90 2.75 11.38
C ALA A 173 -6.98 3.81 11.60
N GLY A 174 -7.20 4.71 10.65
CA GLY A 174 -8.16 5.81 10.83
C GLY A 174 -8.92 6.20 9.56
N GLY A 175 -8.68 5.54 8.43
CA GLY A 175 -9.33 5.86 7.15
C GLY A 175 -8.93 7.24 6.59
N GLY A 176 -7.84 7.82 7.09
CA GLY A 176 -7.27 9.05 6.55
C GLY A 176 -6.67 8.81 5.16
N LEU A 177 -6.86 9.76 4.26
CA LEU A 177 -6.33 9.69 2.90
C LEU A 177 -4.95 10.35 2.84
N VAL A 178 -4.04 9.74 2.09
CA VAL A 178 -2.74 10.30 1.73
C VAL A 178 -2.66 10.36 0.22
N ILE A 179 -2.57 11.57 -0.31
CA ILE A 179 -2.45 11.84 -1.74
C ILE A 179 -1.01 12.26 -2.02
N VAL A 180 -0.40 11.68 -3.05
CA VAL A 180 0.97 12.01 -3.47
C VAL A 180 0.92 12.59 -4.88
N THR A 181 1.51 13.80 -5.02
CA THR A 181 1.49 14.52 -6.29
C THR A 181 2.50 13.96 -7.28
N LYS A 182 2.18 14.07 -8.56
CA LYS A 182 3.12 13.84 -9.68
C LYS A 182 4.05 15.03 -9.84
N SER A 183 5.33 14.79 -10.01
CA SER A 183 6.29 15.87 -10.30
C SER A 183 7.56 15.31 -10.91
N PHE A 184 7.87 15.70 -12.12
CA PHE A 184 9.12 15.34 -12.83
C PHE A 184 10.38 15.97 -12.23
N SER A 185 10.24 16.92 -11.29
CA SER A 185 11.38 17.39 -10.50
C SER A 185 11.89 16.31 -9.53
N GLY A 186 11.16 15.22 -9.37
CA GLY A 186 11.46 14.16 -8.42
C GLY A 186 11.07 14.49 -6.97
N ASN A 187 10.38 15.62 -6.76
CA ASN A 187 9.90 16.06 -5.46
C ASN A 187 8.37 15.96 -5.41
N ALA A 188 7.84 14.82 -4.98
CA ALA A 188 6.41 14.58 -4.85
C ALA A 188 5.87 15.14 -3.52
N GLY A 189 4.83 15.96 -3.58
CA GLY A 189 4.15 16.48 -2.39
C GLY A 189 3.29 15.43 -1.72
N ILE A 190 3.29 15.38 -0.39
CA ILE A 190 2.42 14.53 0.42
C ILE A 190 1.31 15.39 1.01
N TYR A 191 0.07 15.02 0.76
CA TYR A 191 -1.12 15.69 1.26
C TYR A 191 -2.04 14.73 2.01
N LEU A 192 -2.67 15.21 3.07
CA LEU A 192 -3.53 14.43 3.94
C LEU A 192 -4.95 14.98 3.95
N ALA A 193 -5.94 14.10 3.88
CA ALA A 193 -7.30 14.39 4.28
C ALA A 193 -7.67 13.55 5.50
N SER A 194 -7.98 14.20 6.61
CA SER A 194 -8.63 13.56 7.75
C SER A 194 -10.10 13.28 7.41
N ARG A 195 -10.73 12.36 8.13
CA ARG A 195 -12.16 12.06 7.93
C ARG A 195 -13.00 13.34 8.06
N GLY A 196 -13.80 13.64 7.04
CA GLY A 196 -14.67 14.83 7.00
C GLY A 196 -13.97 16.14 6.63
N ALA A 197 -12.68 16.13 6.35
CA ALA A 197 -11.99 17.33 5.89
C ALA A 197 -12.31 17.60 4.41
N ALA A 198 -12.58 18.85 4.08
CA ALA A 198 -12.73 19.32 2.70
C ALA A 198 -11.44 19.92 2.14
N THR A 199 -10.47 20.25 3.00
CA THR A 199 -9.19 20.83 2.62
C THR A 199 -8.06 19.88 3.01
N LEU A 200 -7.20 19.61 2.06
CA LEU A 200 -5.98 18.84 2.26
C LEU A 200 -4.99 19.60 3.13
N ARG A 201 -4.22 18.89 3.93
CA ARG A 201 -3.10 19.44 4.69
C ARG A 201 -1.79 18.91 4.12
N ARG A 202 -0.90 19.82 3.75
CA ARG A 202 0.44 19.42 3.30
C ARG A 202 1.21 18.75 4.45
N ALA A 203 1.78 17.58 4.22
CA ALA A 203 2.49 16.78 5.23
C ALA A 203 3.99 16.63 4.94
N GLY A 204 4.45 17.09 3.79
CA GLY A 204 5.85 17.07 3.40
C GLY A 204 6.08 16.80 1.93
N THR A 205 7.27 16.30 1.63
CA THR A 205 7.73 15.99 0.28
C THR A 205 8.51 14.67 0.33
N ILE A 206 8.40 13.89 -0.74
CA ILE A 206 9.23 12.71 -1.00
C ILE A 206 10.22 13.12 -2.08
N ALA A 207 11.52 12.89 -1.85
CA ALA A 207 12.56 13.09 -2.87
C ALA A 207 12.93 11.74 -3.50
N LEU A 208 12.56 11.55 -4.76
CA LEU A 208 12.85 10.33 -5.53
C LEU A 208 13.98 10.50 -6.53
N GLY A 209 14.31 11.74 -6.88
CA GLY A 209 15.30 12.11 -7.89
C GLY A 209 14.66 12.66 -9.17
N THR A 210 15.40 13.49 -9.87
CA THR A 210 14.92 14.13 -11.11
C THR A 210 14.49 13.10 -12.15
N GLY A 211 13.36 13.33 -12.77
CA GLY A 211 12.74 12.43 -13.75
C GLY A 211 11.82 11.37 -13.15
N GLU A 212 11.84 11.18 -11.81
CA GLU A 212 11.03 10.19 -11.13
C GLU A 212 9.67 10.78 -10.72
N ALA A 213 8.69 10.70 -11.58
CA ALA A 213 7.31 11.11 -11.29
C ALA A 213 6.53 9.93 -10.69
N VAL A 214 5.88 10.15 -9.55
CA VAL A 214 5.00 9.14 -8.94
C VAL A 214 3.78 8.95 -9.82
N THR A 215 3.43 7.69 -10.13
CA THR A 215 2.29 7.32 -10.97
C THR A 215 1.29 6.37 -10.29
N ALA A 216 1.59 5.79 -9.15
CA ALA A 216 0.66 5.00 -8.36
C ALA A 216 1.19 4.69 -6.96
N ALA A 217 0.31 4.27 -6.06
CA ALA A 217 0.65 3.81 -4.72
C ALA A 217 -0.08 2.53 -4.32
N SER A 218 0.48 1.83 -3.34
CA SER A 218 -0.20 0.69 -2.71
C SER A 218 0.24 0.52 -1.25
N LEU A 219 -0.68 0.00 -0.43
CA LEU A 219 -0.43 -0.31 0.97
C LEU A 219 -0.78 -1.78 1.26
N SER A 220 0.08 -2.50 1.98
CA SER A 220 -0.21 -3.86 2.43
C SER A 220 -1.42 -3.91 3.38
N ALA A 221 -2.00 -5.09 3.57
CA ALA A 221 -3.21 -5.24 4.40
C ALA A 221 -3.00 -4.81 5.85
N ASP A 222 -1.83 -5.07 6.39
CA ASP A 222 -1.43 -4.68 7.74
C ASP A 222 -0.94 -3.22 7.85
N GLY A 223 -0.89 -2.50 6.73
CA GLY A 223 -0.43 -1.11 6.64
C GLY A 223 1.06 -0.92 6.87
N ARG A 224 1.87 -2.00 6.86
CA ARG A 224 3.29 -1.94 7.21
C ARG A 224 4.23 -1.82 6.03
N THR A 225 3.78 -2.16 4.85
CA THR A 225 4.55 -1.99 3.61
C THR A 225 3.85 -0.99 2.73
N ILE A 226 4.58 0.04 2.31
CA ILE A 226 4.12 1.06 1.38
C ILE A 226 4.91 0.87 0.10
N ALA A 227 4.25 0.88 -1.05
CA ALA A 227 4.89 0.95 -2.35
C ALA A 227 4.40 2.18 -3.10
N LEU A 228 5.32 2.89 -3.72
CA LEU A 228 5.06 3.88 -4.77
C LEU A 228 5.74 3.40 -6.03
N ARG A 229 5.17 3.72 -7.18
CA ARG A 229 5.88 3.56 -8.44
C ARG A 229 6.06 4.89 -9.14
N SER A 230 7.12 4.99 -9.94
CA SER A 230 7.24 5.88 -11.07
C SER A 230 7.07 5.06 -12.36
N TYR A 231 7.17 5.70 -13.52
CA TYR A 231 7.14 4.97 -14.79
C TYR A 231 8.16 3.83 -14.83
N ASP A 232 9.35 4.04 -14.26
CA ASP A 232 10.50 3.16 -14.41
C ASP A 232 10.86 2.36 -13.16
N ARG A 233 10.35 2.74 -11.98
CA ARG A 233 10.78 2.16 -10.69
C ARG A 233 9.64 1.92 -9.73
N ALA A 234 9.87 0.98 -8.82
CA ALA A 234 9.08 0.82 -7.62
C ALA A 234 9.94 1.17 -6.40
N TYR A 235 9.38 1.95 -5.50
CA TYR A 235 9.96 2.36 -4.23
C TYR A 235 9.16 1.74 -3.10
N VAL A 236 9.84 1.11 -2.15
CA VAL A 236 9.17 0.41 -1.05
C VAL A 236 9.67 0.95 0.28
N TRP A 237 8.77 1.14 1.22
CA TRP A 237 9.07 1.50 2.60
C TRP A 237 8.49 0.48 3.55
N ARG A 238 9.22 0.22 4.63
CA ARG A 238 8.67 -0.44 5.79
C ARG A 238 8.20 0.60 6.79
N ARG A 239 6.93 0.57 7.13
CA ARG A 239 6.31 1.42 8.15
C ARG A 239 6.39 0.73 9.51
N ALA A 240 6.89 1.41 10.51
CA ALA A 240 6.88 0.92 11.89
C ALA A 240 5.45 0.95 12.47
N ARG A 241 5.22 0.19 13.54
CA ARG A 241 3.94 0.23 14.25
C ARG A 241 3.73 1.63 14.86
N GLY A 242 2.58 2.24 14.62
CA GLY A 242 2.28 3.59 15.10
C GLY A 242 2.92 4.74 14.30
N GLU A 243 3.82 4.44 13.37
CA GLU A 243 4.37 5.45 12.48
C GLU A 243 3.32 5.92 11.47
N SER A 244 3.24 7.23 11.22
CA SER A 244 2.34 7.73 10.18
C SER A 244 2.89 7.46 8.78
N ILE A 245 1.98 7.31 7.79
CA ILE A 245 2.39 7.12 6.38
C ILE A 245 3.33 8.24 5.91
N PRO A 246 3.06 9.54 6.15
CA PRO A 246 3.99 10.58 5.76
C PRO A 246 5.36 10.51 6.45
N ALA A 247 5.42 10.05 7.70
CA ALA A 247 6.71 9.88 8.38
C ALA A 247 7.53 8.76 7.72
N ALA A 248 6.90 7.65 7.38
CA ALA A 248 7.55 6.56 6.66
C ALA A 248 8.06 7.01 5.28
N LEU A 249 7.23 7.72 4.50
CA LEU A 249 7.57 8.19 3.15
C LEU A 249 8.71 9.22 3.10
N LYS A 250 8.96 9.95 4.18
CA LYS A 250 10.09 10.89 4.28
C LYS A 250 11.43 10.21 4.50
N ARG A 251 11.44 8.95 4.88
CA ARG A 251 12.67 8.17 5.02
C ARG A 251 13.15 7.70 3.65
N ARG A 252 14.40 7.28 3.58
CA ARG A 252 14.94 6.65 2.37
C ARG A 252 14.20 5.34 2.10
N PRO A 253 13.66 5.12 0.89
CA PRO A 253 13.05 3.84 0.52
C PRO A 253 14.11 2.74 0.43
N CYS A 254 13.72 1.51 0.66
CA CYS A 254 14.45 0.39 0.11
C CYS A 254 14.04 0.29 -1.37
N SER A 255 14.93 0.63 -2.29
CA SER A 255 14.60 0.51 -3.70
C SER A 255 14.54 -0.96 -4.09
N ALA A 256 13.35 -1.42 -4.42
CA ALA A 256 13.19 -2.63 -5.19
C ALA A 256 13.67 -2.32 -6.61
N ARG A 257 14.84 -2.81 -6.99
CA ARG A 257 15.32 -2.72 -8.38
C ARG A 257 14.55 -3.72 -9.23
N ALA A 258 13.25 -3.51 -9.38
CA ALA A 258 12.49 -4.16 -10.41
C ALA A 258 12.78 -3.47 -11.73
N ASN A 259 13.03 -4.23 -12.78
CA ASN A 259 13.23 -3.67 -14.11
C ASN A 259 11.86 -3.26 -14.69
N LEU A 260 11.28 -2.18 -14.18
CA LEU A 260 10.00 -1.65 -14.64
C LEU A 260 10.13 -0.96 -16.02
N LEU A 261 11.34 -0.58 -16.42
CA LEU A 261 11.64 0.04 -17.72
C LEU A 261 11.11 -0.74 -18.93
N ARG A 262 10.90 -2.03 -18.79
CA ARG A 262 10.33 -2.87 -19.84
C ARG A 262 8.80 -2.87 -19.87
N GLU A 263 8.16 -2.09 -19.03
CA GLU A 263 6.69 -2.05 -18.92
C GLU A 263 6.04 -0.94 -19.76
N GLY A 264 6.82 -0.01 -20.29
CA GLY A 264 6.28 1.18 -20.98
C GLY A 264 5.70 2.17 -19.96
N GLN A 265 4.56 2.78 -20.28
CA GLN A 265 3.84 3.65 -19.33
C GLN A 265 3.24 2.82 -18.22
N GLY A 266 3.94 2.77 -17.11
CA GLY A 266 3.51 2.01 -15.95
C GLY A 266 2.82 2.88 -14.91
N GLU A 267 1.50 2.66 -14.68
CA GLU A 267 0.69 3.51 -13.83
C GLU A 267 -0.11 2.73 -12.78
N ALA A 268 0.16 1.45 -12.61
CA ALA A 268 -0.59 0.64 -11.66
C ALA A 268 0.32 -0.25 -10.82
N ILE A 269 0.14 -0.26 -9.49
CA ILE A 269 0.85 -1.14 -8.56
C ILE A 269 -0.08 -1.63 -7.44
N ALA A 270 -0.07 -2.92 -7.14
CA ALA A 270 -0.80 -3.50 -6.02
C ALA A 270 0.07 -4.43 -5.18
N LEU A 271 0.30 -4.10 -3.91
CA LEU A 271 0.95 -4.98 -2.96
C LEU A 271 0.07 -6.20 -2.63
N THR A 272 0.72 -7.35 -2.45
CA THR A 272 0.08 -8.49 -1.78
C THR A 272 -0.26 -8.14 -0.33
N HIS A 273 -1.18 -8.90 0.28
CA HIS A 273 -1.66 -8.61 1.64
C HIS A 273 -0.53 -8.58 2.67
N ASP A 274 0.44 -9.47 2.51
CA ASP A 274 1.63 -9.59 3.35
C ASP A 274 2.75 -8.60 2.98
N GLY A 275 2.55 -7.81 1.93
CA GLY A 275 3.53 -6.86 1.41
C GLY A 275 4.81 -7.50 0.83
N ARG A 276 4.88 -8.80 0.60
CA ARG A 276 6.08 -9.51 0.11
C ARG A 276 6.21 -9.56 -1.39
N ALA A 277 5.17 -9.15 -2.09
CA ALA A 277 5.16 -9.05 -3.53
C ALA A 277 4.24 -7.91 -3.95
N PHE A 278 4.35 -7.51 -5.20
CA PHE A 278 3.40 -6.59 -5.81
C PHE A 278 3.13 -6.99 -7.26
N TYR A 279 1.97 -6.60 -7.73
CA TYR A 279 1.59 -6.69 -9.13
C TYR A 279 1.76 -5.33 -9.79
N THR A 280 2.08 -5.34 -11.09
CA THR A 280 2.08 -4.15 -11.95
C THR A 280 1.33 -4.45 -13.23
N VAL A 281 0.70 -3.43 -13.78
CA VAL A 281 0.08 -3.44 -15.08
C VAL A 281 0.43 -2.11 -15.74
N PRO A 282 1.00 -2.11 -16.95
CA PRO A 282 1.19 -0.88 -17.71
C PRO A 282 -0.09 -0.53 -18.48
N GLU A 283 -0.13 0.65 -19.01
CA GLU A 283 -1.11 1.04 -20.03
C GLU A 283 -0.99 0.23 -21.33
N GLY A 284 -1.96 0.42 -22.21
CA GLY A 284 -1.98 -0.11 -23.56
C GLY A 284 -2.95 -1.29 -23.74
N ARG A 285 -3.03 -1.77 -24.96
CA ARG A 285 -3.93 -2.88 -25.33
C ARG A 285 -3.38 -4.22 -24.85
N ALA A 286 -4.22 -4.98 -24.17
CA ALA A 286 -3.88 -6.29 -23.62
C ALA A 286 -2.55 -6.28 -22.83
N PRO A 287 -2.41 -5.40 -21.83
CA PRO A 287 -1.15 -5.22 -21.13
C PRO A 287 -0.76 -6.46 -20.33
N VAL A 288 0.53 -6.61 -20.10
CA VAL A 288 1.09 -7.75 -19.36
C VAL A 288 1.00 -7.48 -17.85
N ILE A 289 0.39 -8.40 -17.14
CA ILE A 289 0.38 -8.39 -15.67
C ILE A 289 1.66 -9.08 -15.18
N ARG A 290 2.43 -8.37 -14.35
CA ARG A 290 3.65 -8.89 -13.75
C ARG A 290 3.52 -8.97 -12.24
N ARG A 291 4.15 -9.96 -11.67
CA ARG A 291 4.32 -10.09 -10.22
C ARG A 291 5.80 -10.05 -9.87
N TYR A 292 6.14 -9.13 -9.00
CA TYR A 292 7.47 -8.98 -8.43
C TYR A 292 7.46 -9.51 -7.00
N GLN A 293 8.37 -10.40 -6.68
CA GLN A 293 8.45 -11.02 -5.37
C GLN A 293 9.87 -10.97 -4.85
N SER A 294 10.04 -10.60 -3.59
CA SER A 294 11.33 -10.69 -2.90
C SER A 294 11.82 -12.14 -2.90
N VAL A 295 13.08 -12.30 -3.31
CA VAL A 295 13.79 -13.58 -3.16
C VAL A 295 14.34 -13.58 -1.74
N ALA A 296 13.99 -14.57 -0.94
CA ALA A 296 14.64 -14.81 0.34
C ALA A 296 16.14 -15.04 0.07
N GLN A 297 16.99 -14.26 0.74
CA GLN A 297 18.42 -14.53 0.79
C GLN A 297 18.67 -15.69 1.74
#